data_935722a7da02a2fc444878bce2f46c60
#
_entry.id   935722a7da02a2fc444878bce2f46c60
#
_cell.length_a   1.000
_cell.length_b   1.000
_cell.length_c   1.000
_cell.angle_alpha   90.00
_cell.angle_beta   90.00
_cell.angle_gamma   90.00
#
_symmetry.space_group_name_H-M   'P 1'
#
loop_
_entity.id
_entity.type
_entity.pdbx_description
1 polymer ?
#
loop_
_entity_poly.entity_id
_entity_poly.type
_entity_poly.pdbx_seq_one_letter_code
_entity_poly.pdbx_strand_id
1 'polypeptide(L)'
;MNKRSFIKNVGVMSAALSAGFVRLQQAVAAVEHVPAAALAANEEFWRKVRDDYRIKPDYINLENGYYCFLPEQTLEDLIDHMRAVNYEGSYYMRNVQFDNKKKVADSVAAIVGCTAEEVAITRNTTESLDLIIGGIDWQAGDEAVMAEQDYGAMLNHFELMERRYGIINKRVSVPNHPRDDNELVELYASALTGKTRLLMLSHMINITGHVLPVRKIVDMAHERGVEVMVDGAHAYSHVPFQ
;
A
#
# COMPACT_ATOMS: atom_id res chain seq x y z
N MET A 1 -7.97 -11.73 -1.59
CA MET A 1 -9.31 -11.04 -1.66
C MET A 1 -9.85 -11.21 -3.06
N ASN A 2 -11.08 -11.69 -3.27
CA ASN A 2 -11.63 -11.73 -4.62
C ASN A 2 -12.10 -10.31 -5.02
N LYS A 3 -12.26 -10.05 -6.33
CA LYS A 3 -12.69 -8.72 -6.86
C LYS A 3 -13.97 -8.21 -6.17
N ARG A 4 -14.87 -9.10 -5.74
CA ARG A 4 -16.11 -8.78 -5.05
C ARG A 4 -15.87 -8.30 -3.60
N SER A 5 -14.95 -8.92 -2.87
CA SER A 5 -14.57 -8.47 -1.53
C SER A 5 -13.83 -7.13 -1.60
N PHE A 6 -13.03 -6.91 -2.64
CA PHE A 6 -12.41 -5.62 -2.91
C PHE A 6 -13.47 -4.53 -3.12
N ILE A 7 -14.44 -4.76 -4.02
CA ILE A 7 -15.51 -3.81 -4.30
C ILE A 7 -16.38 -3.57 -3.04
N LYS A 8 -16.69 -4.62 -2.26
CA LYS A 8 -17.41 -4.48 -0.99
C LYS A 8 -16.63 -3.64 0.03
N ASN A 9 -15.34 -3.89 0.18
CA ASN A 9 -14.50 -3.17 1.13
C ASN A 9 -14.32 -1.70 0.71
N VAL A 10 -14.17 -1.41 -0.58
CA VAL A 10 -14.18 -0.04 -1.10
C VAL A 10 -15.54 0.62 -0.81
N GLY A 11 -16.65 -0.08 -0.99
CA GLY A 11 -18.00 0.41 -0.66
C GLY A 11 -18.19 0.73 0.83
N VAL A 12 -17.62 -0.09 1.73
CA VAL A 12 -17.70 0.12 3.19
C VAL A 12 -16.86 1.32 3.63
N MET A 13 -15.67 1.52 3.03
CA MET A 13 -14.85 2.72 3.30
C MET A 13 -15.60 4.00 2.92
N SER A 14 -16.34 3.99 1.81
CA SER A 14 -17.03 5.16 1.32
C SER A 14 -18.28 5.53 2.13
N ALA A 15 -18.96 4.57 2.74
CA ALA A 15 -20.12 4.86 3.60
C ALA A 15 -19.75 5.70 4.86
N ALA A 16 -18.48 5.74 5.22
CA ALA A 16 -18.00 6.55 6.36
C ALA A 16 -17.57 7.97 5.96
N LEU A 17 -17.41 8.28 4.67
CA LEU A 17 -16.67 9.46 4.25
C LEU A 17 -17.47 10.50 3.45
N SER A 18 -18.55 10.20 2.73
CA SER A 18 -19.42 11.22 2.12
C SER A 18 -20.55 10.68 1.21
N ALA A 19 -21.49 11.55 0.84
CA ALA A 19 -22.55 11.30 -0.13
C ALA A 19 -22.05 11.06 -1.58
N GLY A 20 -20.78 11.24 -1.85
CA GLY A 20 -20.19 11.28 -3.18
C GLY A 20 -19.96 9.95 -3.88
N PHE A 21 -19.88 8.86 -3.14
CA PHE A 21 -19.79 7.52 -3.73
C PHE A 21 -21.12 6.93 -4.22
N VAL A 22 -22.19 7.75 -4.29
CA VAL A 22 -23.54 7.26 -4.59
C VAL A 22 -23.63 6.52 -5.93
N ARG A 23 -22.95 7.00 -6.99
CA ARG A 23 -22.99 6.35 -8.31
C ARG A 23 -22.25 5.01 -8.35
N LEU A 24 -21.02 4.98 -7.83
CA LEU A 24 -20.25 3.74 -7.76
C LEU A 24 -20.87 2.76 -6.78
N GLN A 25 -21.35 3.22 -5.62
CA GLN A 25 -22.09 2.41 -4.66
C GLN A 25 -23.37 1.83 -5.26
N GLN A 26 -24.15 2.61 -6.00
CA GLN A 26 -25.35 2.14 -6.69
C GLN A 26 -25.01 1.10 -7.75
N ALA A 27 -23.94 1.33 -8.55
CA ALA A 27 -23.48 0.36 -9.54
C ALA A 27 -23.02 -0.95 -8.88
N VAL A 28 -22.32 -0.87 -7.74
CA VAL A 28 -21.88 -2.03 -6.96
C VAL A 28 -23.07 -2.75 -6.32
N ALA A 29 -24.01 -2.03 -5.72
CA ALA A 29 -25.22 -2.60 -5.11
C ALA A 29 -26.09 -3.31 -6.14
N ALA A 30 -26.22 -2.75 -7.35
CA ALA A 30 -26.98 -3.36 -8.44
C ALA A 30 -26.43 -4.72 -8.91
N VAL A 31 -25.15 -4.99 -8.66
CA VAL A 31 -24.47 -6.24 -9.08
C VAL A 31 -24.04 -7.11 -7.90
N GLU A 32 -24.48 -6.80 -6.69
CA GLU A 32 -24.06 -7.52 -5.48
C GLU A 32 -24.41 -9.02 -5.51
N HIS A 33 -25.51 -9.37 -6.19
CA HIS A 33 -25.97 -10.74 -6.38
C HIS A 33 -25.30 -11.46 -7.56
N VAL A 34 -24.54 -10.73 -8.40
CA VAL A 34 -23.87 -11.32 -9.58
C VAL A 34 -22.60 -12.07 -9.14
N PRO A 35 -22.39 -13.33 -9.59
CA PRO A 35 -21.16 -14.05 -9.31
C PRO A 35 -19.91 -13.29 -9.79
N ALA A 36 -18.81 -13.35 -9.01
CA ALA A 36 -17.60 -12.58 -9.31
C ALA A 36 -17.02 -12.86 -10.70
N ALA A 37 -17.09 -14.11 -11.17
CA ALA A 37 -16.61 -14.48 -12.51
C ALA A 37 -17.48 -13.85 -13.62
N ALA A 38 -18.82 -13.82 -13.45
CA ALA A 38 -19.72 -13.18 -14.40
C ALA A 38 -19.53 -11.66 -14.39
N LEU A 39 -19.34 -11.05 -13.20
CA LEU A 39 -19.08 -9.63 -13.09
C LEU A 39 -17.74 -9.24 -13.71
N ALA A 40 -16.70 -10.09 -13.58
CA ALA A 40 -15.40 -9.84 -14.20
C ALA A 40 -15.46 -9.74 -15.73
N ALA A 41 -16.40 -10.44 -16.35
CA ALA A 41 -16.64 -10.43 -17.81
C ALA A 41 -17.72 -9.42 -18.26
N ASN A 42 -18.31 -8.66 -17.33
CA ASN A 42 -19.40 -7.73 -17.64
C ASN A 42 -18.84 -6.37 -18.09
N GLU A 43 -18.63 -6.22 -19.40
CA GLU A 43 -18.10 -4.99 -20.01
C GLU A 43 -18.99 -3.75 -19.74
N GLU A 44 -20.32 -3.92 -19.64
CA GLU A 44 -21.22 -2.80 -19.36
C GLU A 44 -21.00 -2.27 -17.93
N PHE A 45 -20.80 -3.17 -16.95
CA PHE A 45 -20.49 -2.78 -15.59
C PHE A 45 -19.15 -2.02 -15.54
N TRP A 46 -18.10 -2.56 -16.17
CA TRP A 46 -16.78 -1.92 -16.16
C TRP A 46 -16.76 -0.61 -16.93
N ARG A 47 -17.58 -0.47 -17.97
CA ARG A 47 -17.75 0.82 -18.65
C ARG A 47 -18.37 1.87 -17.70
N LYS A 48 -19.40 1.51 -16.93
CA LYS A 48 -19.98 2.41 -15.91
C LYS A 48 -18.96 2.81 -14.84
N VAL A 49 -18.10 1.86 -14.40
CA VAL A 49 -16.99 2.18 -13.49
C VAL A 49 -16.01 3.16 -14.14
N ARG A 50 -15.65 2.93 -15.41
CA ARG A 50 -14.74 3.80 -16.15
C ARG A 50 -15.31 5.20 -16.36
N ASP A 51 -16.60 5.33 -16.61
CA ASP A 51 -17.29 6.61 -16.86
C ASP A 51 -17.25 7.54 -15.61
N ASP A 52 -16.92 6.99 -14.43
CA ASP A 52 -16.71 7.76 -13.21
C ASP A 52 -15.31 8.42 -13.14
N TYR A 53 -14.47 8.18 -14.13
CA TYR A 53 -13.11 8.74 -14.23
C TYR A 53 -13.02 9.70 -15.42
N ARG A 54 -12.54 10.91 -15.16
CA ARG A 54 -12.24 11.89 -16.21
C ARG A 54 -10.82 11.71 -16.72
N ILE A 55 -10.69 10.90 -17.76
CA ILE A 55 -9.39 10.49 -18.31
C ILE A 55 -9.11 11.27 -19.61
N LYS A 56 -7.85 11.66 -19.81
CA LYS A 56 -7.38 12.27 -21.05
C LYS A 56 -7.64 11.33 -22.24
N PRO A 57 -8.35 11.78 -23.32
CA PRO A 57 -8.90 10.85 -24.30
C PRO A 57 -7.88 10.34 -25.34
N ASP A 58 -6.72 10.97 -25.47
CA ASP A 58 -5.76 10.77 -26.54
C ASP A 58 -4.58 9.86 -26.14
N TYR A 59 -4.65 9.19 -24.98
CA TYR A 59 -3.72 8.15 -24.58
C TYR A 59 -4.34 7.14 -23.63
N ILE A 60 -3.71 5.96 -23.51
CA ILE A 60 -4.11 4.91 -22.58
C ILE A 60 -3.12 4.89 -21.42
N ASN A 61 -3.60 5.18 -20.20
CA ASN A 61 -2.77 5.06 -19.02
C ASN A 61 -2.73 3.60 -18.55
N LEU A 62 -1.53 3.03 -18.54
CA LEU A 62 -1.27 1.67 -18.01
C LEU A 62 -0.48 1.69 -16.69
N GLU A 63 -0.23 2.89 -16.14
CA GLU A 63 0.60 3.08 -14.94
C GLU A 63 -0.23 3.45 -13.70
N ASN A 64 -1.41 2.84 -13.55
CA ASN A 64 -2.32 3.16 -12.45
C ASN A 64 -1.83 2.68 -11.07
N GLY A 65 -0.82 1.81 -11.02
CA GLY A 65 -0.20 1.40 -9.77
C GLY A 65 0.67 2.50 -9.14
N TYR A 66 1.20 3.41 -9.95
CA TYR A 66 2.09 4.50 -9.53
C TYR A 66 1.39 5.87 -9.60
N TYR A 67 0.72 6.16 -10.72
CA TYR A 67 0.00 7.42 -10.98
C TYR A 67 -1.48 7.12 -11.26
N CYS A 68 -2.25 6.82 -10.21
CA CYS A 68 -3.66 6.52 -10.36
C CYS A 68 -4.52 7.78 -10.45
N PHE A 69 -5.58 7.68 -11.26
CA PHE A 69 -6.64 8.69 -11.28
C PHE A 69 -7.58 8.51 -10.09
N LEU A 70 -8.14 9.60 -9.61
CA LEU A 70 -9.29 9.56 -8.71
C LEU A 70 -10.59 9.47 -9.53
N PRO A 71 -11.61 8.73 -9.06
CA PRO A 71 -12.97 8.91 -9.53
C PRO A 71 -13.39 10.36 -9.38
N GLU A 72 -14.16 10.89 -10.33
CA GLU A 72 -14.57 12.31 -10.35
C GLU A 72 -15.22 12.72 -9.04
N GLN A 73 -16.08 11.87 -8.49
CA GLN A 73 -16.75 12.13 -7.21
C GLN A 73 -15.76 12.17 -6.03
N THR A 74 -14.77 11.27 -6.01
CA THR A 74 -13.73 11.28 -4.96
C THR A 74 -12.90 12.56 -5.02
N LEU A 75 -12.63 13.05 -6.22
CA LEU A 75 -11.93 14.32 -6.42
C LEU A 75 -12.75 15.51 -5.90
N GLU A 76 -14.05 15.57 -6.24
CA GLU A 76 -14.94 16.64 -5.77
C GLU A 76 -15.08 16.61 -4.23
N ASP A 77 -15.25 15.43 -3.64
CA ASP A 77 -15.30 15.28 -2.17
C ASP A 77 -14.02 15.74 -1.49
N LEU A 78 -12.85 15.44 -2.08
CA LEU A 78 -11.57 15.93 -1.57
C LEU A 78 -11.51 17.46 -1.60
N ILE A 79 -11.93 18.07 -2.71
CA ILE A 79 -11.97 19.54 -2.88
C ILE A 79 -12.91 20.17 -1.86
N ASP A 80 -14.11 19.61 -1.68
CA ASP A 80 -15.08 20.12 -0.73
C ASP A 80 -14.62 19.95 0.71
N HIS A 81 -13.97 18.85 1.03
CA HIS A 81 -13.36 18.66 2.35
C HIS A 81 -12.25 19.66 2.63
N MET A 82 -11.40 19.96 1.64
CA MET A 82 -10.37 21.00 1.77
C MET A 82 -10.99 22.39 2.01
N ARG A 83 -12.08 22.70 1.31
CA ARG A 83 -12.83 23.97 1.53
C ARG A 83 -13.42 24.02 2.93
N ALA A 84 -14.04 22.95 3.42
CA ALA A 84 -14.60 22.85 4.76
C ALA A 84 -13.54 23.04 5.84
N VAL A 85 -12.41 22.33 5.74
CA VAL A 85 -11.29 22.50 6.68
C VAL A 85 -10.76 23.93 6.68
N ASN A 86 -10.62 24.54 5.49
CA ASN A 86 -10.18 25.94 5.39
C ASN A 86 -11.20 26.92 5.98
N TYR A 87 -12.49 26.66 5.81
CA TYR A 87 -13.57 27.49 6.36
C TYR A 87 -13.66 27.39 7.88
N GLU A 88 -13.62 26.18 8.43
CA GLU A 88 -13.72 25.92 9.86
C GLU A 88 -12.43 26.23 10.62
N GLY A 89 -11.27 26.14 9.96
CA GLY A 89 -9.97 26.50 10.51
C GLY A 89 -9.64 25.79 11.83
N SER A 90 -9.35 26.57 12.87
CA SER A 90 -8.96 26.02 14.17
C SER A 90 -10.08 25.25 14.87
N TYR A 91 -11.34 25.48 14.55
CA TYR A 91 -12.45 24.72 15.12
C TYR A 91 -12.36 23.25 14.65
N TYR A 92 -12.22 23.01 13.33
CA TYR A 92 -12.01 21.69 12.79
C TYR A 92 -10.80 20.99 13.42
N MET A 93 -9.67 21.69 13.47
CA MET A 93 -8.40 21.15 13.96
C MET A 93 -8.44 20.78 15.45
N ARG A 94 -9.27 21.46 16.26
CA ARG A 94 -9.35 21.22 17.70
C ARG A 94 -10.48 20.29 18.12
N ASN A 95 -11.56 20.20 17.33
CA ASN A 95 -12.78 19.52 17.76
C ASN A 95 -13.19 18.36 16.85
N VAL A 96 -12.78 18.34 15.58
CA VAL A 96 -13.31 17.38 14.58
C VAL A 96 -12.26 16.43 14.05
N GLN A 97 -11.04 16.89 13.78
CA GLN A 97 -10.04 16.10 13.06
C GLN A 97 -9.69 14.77 13.72
N PHE A 98 -9.64 14.71 15.05
CA PHE A 98 -9.22 13.50 15.77
C PHE A 98 -10.22 12.37 15.59
N ASP A 99 -11.52 12.69 15.67
CA ASP A 99 -12.58 11.72 15.44
C ASP A 99 -12.59 11.22 13.99
N ASN A 100 -12.34 12.13 13.03
CA ASN A 100 -12.26 11.75 11.63
C ASN A 100 -11.02 10.89 11.33
N LYS A 101 -9.86 11.23 11.90
CA LYS A 101 -8.65 10.38 11.80
C LYS A 101 -8.89 8.99 12.39
N LYS A 102 -9.56 8.92 13.56
CA LYS A 102 -9.92 7.63 14.16
C LYS A 102 -10.82 6.81 13.25
N LYS A 103 -11.88 7.39 12.68
CA LYS A 103 -12.78 6.69 11.75
C LYS A 103 -12.03 6.16 10.52
N VAL A 104 -11.07 6.92 9.98
CA VAL A 104 -10.24 6.45 8.86
C VAL A 104 -9.35 5.30 9.29
N ALA A 105 -8.70 5.39 10.46
CA ALA A 105 -7.88 4.30 10.99
C ALA A 105 -8.70 3.03 11.24
N ASP A 106 -9.89 3.15 11.84
CA ASP A 106 -10.84 2.03 12.04
C ASP A 106 -11.20 1.36 10.69
N SER A 107 -11.45 2.17 9.65
CA SER A 107 -11.81 1.65 8.33
C SER A 107 -10.63 0.93 7.64
N VAL A 108 -9.42 1.47 7.74
CA VAL A 108 -8.21 0.84 7.20
C VAL A 108 -7.92 -0.45 7.95
N ALA A 109 -7.97 -0.43 9.29
CA ALA A 109 -7.76 -1.59 10.16
C ALA A 109 -8.69 -2.75 9.81
N ALA A 110 -9.98 -2.46 9.57
CA ALA A 110 -10.96 -3.47 9.15
C ALA A 110 -10.62 -4.12 7.80
N ILE A 111 -9.95 -3.40 6.89
CA ILE A 111 -9.55 -3.93 5.58
C ILE A 111 -8.30 -4.79 5.69
N VAL A 112 -7.31 -4.36 6.48
CA VAL A 112 -6.03 -5.04 6.60
C VAL A 112 -6.02 -6.12 7.68
N GLY A 113 -7.06 -6.19 8.52
CA GLY A 113 -7.20 -7.24 9.54
C GLY A 113 -6.38 -6.99 10.81
N CYS A 114 -6.19 -5.71 11.19
CA CYS A 114 -5.51 -5.30 12.42
C CYS A 114 -6.40 -4.40 13.28
N THR A 115 -5.87 -3.83 14.36
CA THR A 115 -6.57 -2.85 15.20
C THR A 115 -6.26 -1.42 14.75
N ALA A 116 -7.12 -0.45 15.08
CA ALA A 116 -6.89 0.95 14.70
C ALA A 116 -5.64 1.55 15.37
N GLU A 117 -5.25 1.03 16.54
CA GLU A 117 -4.04 1.44 17.25
C GLU A 117 -2.75 1.03 16.51
N GLU A 118 -2.83 0.03 15.63
CA GLU A 118 -1.72 -0.41 14.78
C GLU A 118 -1.65 0.35 13.46
N VAL A 119 -2.57 1.32 13.22
CA VAL A 119 -2.63 2.09 11.97
C VAL A 119 -2.18 3.52 12.18
N ALA A 120 -1.11 3.91 11.51
CA ALA A 120 -0.69 5.31 11.39
C ALA A 120 -1.04 5.83 9.99
N ILE A 121 -1.83 6.91 9.92
CA ILE A 121 -2.18 7.56 8.65
C ILE A 121 -1.13 8.61 8.31
N THR A 122 -0.45 8.39 7.18
CA THR A 122 0.55 9.29 6.62
C THR A 122 0.07 9.86 5.27
N ARG A 123 0.88 10.68 4.63
CA ARG A 123 0.54 11.29 3.32
C ARG A 123 0.71 10.31 2.15
N ASN A 124 1.67 9.39 2.26
CA ASN A 124 1.96 8.38 1.23
C ASN A 124 2.89 7.30 1.79
N THR A 125 3.08 6.22 1.02
CA THR A 125 3.94 5.09 1.42
C THR A 125 5.40 5.51 1.62
N THR A 126 5.93 6.42 0.80
CA THR A 126 7.32 6.91 0.95
C THR A 126 7.53 7.51 2.33
N GLU A 127 6.63 8.39 2.79
CA GLU A 127 6.69 8.94 4.15
C GLU A 127 6.61 7.86 5.22
N SER A 128 5.74 6.86 5.05
CA SER A 128 5.60 5.76 6.01
C SER A 128 6.90 4.96 6.14
N LEU A 129 7.51 4.59 5.03
CA LEU A 129 8.75 3.83 5.00
C LEU A 129 9.93 4.68 5.52
N ASP A 130 9.98 5.97 5.17
CA ASP A 130 10.99 6.91 5.66
C ASP A 130 10.94 7.06 7.19
N LEU A 131 9.74 7.09 7.78
CA LEU A 131 9.55 7.15 9.22
C LEU A 131 10.08 5.89 9.90
N ILE A 132 9.86 4.71 9.31
CA ILE A 132 10.37 3.44 9.85
C ILE A 132 11.89 3.42 9.75
N ILE A 133 12.46 3.64 8.56
CA ILE A 133 13.91 3.60 8.33
C ILE A 133 14.64 4.62 9.20
N GLY A 134 14.11 5.87 9.26
CA GLY A 134 14.71 6.95 10.04
C GLY A 134 14.47 6.83 11.55
N GLY A 135 13.49 6.02 11.98
CA GLY A 135 13.15 5.78 13.38
C GLY A 135 13.95 4.67 14.05
N ILE A 136 14.71 3.87 13.29
CA ILE A 136 15.60 2.84 13.86
C ILE A 136 16.82 3.51 14.49
N ASP A 137 17.19 3.08 15.69
CA ASP A 137 18.43 3.48 16.35
C ASP A 137 19.61 2.71 15.75
N TRP A 138 20.05 3.18 14.59
CA TRP A 138 21.14 2.58 13.82
C TRP A 138 22.49 2.75 14.51
N GLN A 139 23.25 1.66 14.56
CA GLN A 139 24.63 1.66 15.02
C GLN A 139 25.59 1.37 13.85
N ALA A 140 26.82 1.88 13.95
CA ALA A 140 27.83 1.61 12.93
C ALA A 140 28.10 0.10 12.82
N GLY A 141 27.99 -0.41 11.59
CA GLY A 141 28.13 -1.84 11.29
C GLY A 141 26.85 -2.66 11.37
N ASP A 142 25.71 -2.07 11.77
CA ASP A 142 24.39 -2.68 11.56
C ASP A 142 24.16 -2.91 10.07
N GLU A 143 23.42 -3.96 9.74
CA GLU A 143 23.13 -4.30 8.36
C GLU A 143 21.64 -4.11 8.03
N ALA A 144 21.37 -3.55 6.84
CA ALA A 144 20.06 -3.52 6.21
C ALA A 144 20.10 -4.37 4.94
N VAL A 145 19.11 -5.25 4.78
CA VAL A 145 18.98 -6.09 3.58
C VAL A 145 17.79 -5.61 2.76
N MET A 146 17.96 -5.49 1.45
CA MET A 146 16.94 -5.05 0.49
C MET A 146 17.19 -5.67 -0.88
N ALA A 147 16.24 -5.57 -1.80
CA ALA A 147 16.45 -5.98 -3.19
C ALA A 147 16.92 -4.82 -4.06
N GLU A 148 17.69 -5.11 -5.11
CA GLU A 148 18.03 -4.13 -6.16
C GLU A 148 16.80 -3.58 -6.87
N GLN A 149 15.71 -4.35 -6.90
CA GLN A 149 14.44 -4.04 -7.54
C GLN A 149 13.47 -3.28 -6.62
N ASP A 150 13.83 -3.03 -5.36
CA ASP A 150 13.01 -2.25 -4.45
C ASP A 150 12.94 -0.78 -4.87
N TYR A 151 11.96 -0.06 -4.33
CA TYR A 151 11.69 1.32 -4.73
C TYR A 151 12.90 2.23 -4.52
N GLY A 152 13.33 2.90 -5.59
CA GLY A 152 14.58 3.66 -5.62
C GLY A 152 14.69 4.76 -4.55
N ALA A 153 13.58 5.40 -4.16
CA ALA A 153 13.62 6.38 -3.08
C ALA A 153 14.04 5.74 -1.74
N MET A 154 13.60 4.51 -1.47
CA MET A 154 14.00 3.78 -0.27
C MET A 154 15.46 3.35 -0.33
N LEU A 155 15.91 2.86 -1.49
CA LEU A 155 17.33 2.55 -1.68
C LEU A 155 18.22 3.77 -1.42
N ASN A 156 17.81 4.95 -1.90
CA ASN A 156 18.51 6.21 -1.61
C ASN A 156 18.46 6.59 -0.12
N HIS A 157 17.37 6.29 0.58
CA HIS A 157 17.27 6.53 2.01
C HIS A 157 18.23 5.61 2.78
N PHE A 158 18.33 4.34 2.43
CA PHE A 158 19.32 3.44 3.04
C PHE A 158 20.77 3.89 2.76
N GLU A 159 21.06 4.41 1.57
CA GLU A 159 22.36 5.03 1.28
C GLU A 159 22.63 6.27 2.16
N LEU A 160 21.59 7.05 2.47
CA LEU A 160 21.69 8.15 3.43
C LEU A 160 22.02 7.63 4.84
N MET A 161 21.37 6.55 5.29
CA MET A 161 21.64 5.93 6.59
C MET A 161 23.08 5.38 6.66
N GLU A 162 23.56 4.75 5.58
CA GLU A 162 24.96 4.32 5.48
C GLU A 162 25.93 5.48 5.68
N ARG A 163 25.70 6.59 4.97
CA ARG A 163 26.56 7.79 5.11
C ARG A 163 26.48 8.47 6.48
N ARG A 164 25.32 8.43 7.14
CA ARG A 164 25.08 9.10 8.44
C ARG A 164 25.50 8.27 9.63
N TYR A 165 25.26 6.97 9.59
CA TYR A 165 25.38 6.09 10.74
C TYR A 165 26.39 4.96 10.54
N GLY A 166 26.92 4.78 9.31
CA GLY A 166 27.89 3.73 9.00
C GLY A 166 27.28 2.34 8.98
N ILE A 167 26.00 2.22 8.62
CA ILE A 167 25.36 0.93 8.39
C ILE A 167 25.89 0.31 7.10
N ILE A 168 25.66 -0.98 6.92
CA ILE A 168 26.04 -1.75 5.73
C ILE A 168 24.79 -2.15 4.97
N ASN A 169 24.61 -1.61 3.77
CA ASN A 169 23.51 -1.98 2.87
C ASN A 169 23.87 -3.21 2.05
N LYS A 170 23.09 -4.28 2.21
CA LYS A 170 23.22 -5.52 1.44
C LYS A 170 22.07 -5.61 0.44
N ARG A 171 22.40 -5.71 -0.84
CA ARG A 171 21.42 -5.83 -1.91
C ARG A 171 21.40 -7.23 -2.47
N VAL A 172 20.21 -7.82 -2.56
CA VAL A 172 19.97 -9.08 -3.27
C VAL A 172 19.34 -8.77 -4.62
N SER A 173 19.57 -9.62 -5.62
CA SER A 173 18.95 -9.46 -6.94
C SER A 173 17.86 -10.50 -7.12
N VAL A 174 16.61 -10.06 -7.14
CA VAL A 174 15.45 -10.95 -7.30
C VAL A 174 15.37 -11.42 -8.75
N PRO A 175 15.40 -12.76 -9.02
CA PRO A 175 15.30 -13.27 -10.38
C PRO A 175 13.92 -13.01 -10.97
N ASN A 176 13.85 -12.66 -12.26
CA ASN A 176 12.57 -12.42 -12.95
C ASN A 176 11.72 -13.69 -13.07
N HIS A 177 12.36 -14.87 -13.08
CA HIS A 177 11.72 -16.16 -13.22
C HIS A 177 12.28 -17.12 -12.17
N PRO A 178 11.90 -16.98 -10.89
CA PRO A 178 12.32 -17.91 -9.85
C PRO A 178 11.71 -19.29 -10.11
N ARG A 179 12.41 -20.35 -9.72
CA ARG A 179 11.92 -21.74 -9.84
C ARG A 179 10.68 -21.99 -8.96
N ASP A 180 10.72 -21.44 -7.76
CA ASP A 180 9.65 -21.52 -6.77
C ASP A 180 9.85 -20.44 -5.67
N ASP A 181 8.92 -20.38 -4.72
CA ASP A 181 8.99 -19.46 -3.59
C ASP A 181 10.21 -19.70 -2.70
N ASN A 182 10.70 -20.95 -2.60
CA ASN A 182 11.82 -21.29 -1.72
C ASN A 182 13.13 -20.68 -2.23
N GLU A 183 13.30 -20.58 -3.54
CA GLU A 183 14.46 -19.87 -4.13
C GLU A 183 14.50 -18.42 -3.65
N LEU A 184 13.35 -17.75 -3.55
CA LEU A 184 13.27 -16.37 -3.06
C LEU A 184 13.54 -16.31 -1.55
N VAL A 185 13.00 -17.24 -0.78
CA VAL A 185 13.29 -17.33 0.67
C VAL A 185 14.78 -17.54 0.91
N GLU A 186 15.42 -18.48 0.19
CA GLU A 186 16.85 -18.77 0.29
C GLU A 186 17.71 -17.57 -0.12
N LEU A 187 17.29 -16.83 -1.16
CA LEU A 187 17.97 -15.62 -1.61
C LEU A 187 18.09 -14.60 -0.47
N TYR A 188 16.98 -14.24 0.17
CA TYR A 188 16.98 -13.31 1.28
C TYR A 188 17.69 -13.90 2.50
N ALA A 189 17.45 -15.18 2.80
CA ALA A 189 18.07 -15.87 3.92
C ALA A 189 19.61 -15.85 3.87
N SER A 190 20.18 -15.97 2.66
CA SER A 190 21.63 -15.97 2.44
C SER A 190 22.29 -14.61 2.73
N ALA A 191 21.52 -13.52 2.66
CA ALA A 191 22.01 -12.17 2.91
C ALA A 191 21.96 -11.77 4.41
N LEU A 192 21.12 -12.48 5.21
CA LEU A 192 20.98 -12.17 6.64
C LEU A 192 22.17 -12.67 7.44
N THR A 193 22.59 -11.86 8.42
CA THR A 193 23.63 -12.22 9.40
C THR A 193 23.18 -11.82 10.81
N GLY A 194 23.97 -12.13 11.82
CA GLY A 194 23.74 -11.69 13.20
C GLY A 194 23.82 -10.17 13.42
N LYS A 195 24.16 -9.39 12.37
CA LYS A 195 24.19 -7.93 12.40
C LYS A 195 23.01 -7.30 11.65
N THR A 196 22.21 -8.10 10.95
CA THR A 196 21.06 -7.60 10.20
C THR A 196 19.99 -7.10 11.16
N ARG A 197 19.68 -5.82 11.07
CA ARG A 197 18.65 -5.15 11.88
C ARG A 197 17.30 -5.07 11.16
N LEU A 198 17.33 -4.86 9.87
CA LEU A 198 16.13 -4.66 9.07
C LEU A 198 16.28 -5.38 7.73
N LEU A 199 15.23 -6.11 7.36
CA LEU A 199 14.97 -6.57 6.00
C LEU A 199 13.83 -5.72 5.41
N MET A 200 14.10 -4.98 4.33
CA MET A 200 13.06 -4.38 3.50
C MET A 200 12.61 -5.38 2.45
N LEU A 201 11.32 -5.49 2.23
CA LEU A 201 10.71 -6.43 1.31
C LEU A 201 9.54 -5.80 0.57
N SER A 202 9.62 -5.64 -0.74
CA SER A 202 8.46 -5.27 -1.56
C SER A 202 7.49 -6.44 -1.65
N HIS A 203 6.19 -6.21 -1.32
CA HIS A 203 5.16 -7.24 -1.51
C HIS A 203 4.89 -7.49 -2.99
N MET A 204 4.80 -6.41 -3.77
CA MET A 204 4.77 -6.46 -5.23
C MET A 204 5.82 -5.49 -5.77
N ILE A 205 6.78 -6.02 -6.53
CA ILE A 205 7.84 -5.20 -7.14
C ILE A 205 7.24 -4.37 -8.26
N ASN A 206 7.33 -3.05 -8.18
CA ASN A 206 6.69 -2.12 -9.10
C ASN A 206 7.17 -2.25 -10.56
N ILE A 207 8.45 -2.55 -10.77
CA ILE A 207 9.04 -2.62 -12.12
C ILE A 207 8.78 -3.95 -12.85
N THR A 208 8.43 -5.02 -12.13
CA THR A 208 8.22 -6.35 -12.70
C THR A 208 6.79 -6.88 -12.50
N GLY A 209 6.06 -6.34 -11.53
CA GLY A 209 4.76 -6.88 -11.09
C GLY A 209 4.87 -8.20 -10.32
N HIS A 210 6.09 -8.64 -9.97
CA HIS A 210 6.30 -9.88 -9.26
C HIS A 210 5.79 -9.77 -7.82
N VAL A 211 4.88 -10.66 -7.43
CA VAL A 211 4.37 -10.78 -6.06
C VAL A 211 5.25 -11.75 -5.29
N LEU A 212 5.93 -11.24 -4.26
CA LEU A 212 6.84 -12.04 -3.46
C LEU A 212 6.09 -12.87 -2.40
N PRO A 213 6.63 -14.03 -1.99
CA PRO A 213 6.06 -14.88 -0.93
C PRO A 213 6.35 -14.27 0.46
N VAL A 214 5.76 -13.09 0.72
CA VAL A 214 6.05 -12.24 1.89
C VAL A 214 5.99 -13.03 3.18
N ARG A 215 4.93 -13.83 3.42
CA ARG A 215 4.78 -14.59 4.66
C ARG A 215 5.96 -15.50 4.92
N LYS A 216 6.39 -16.25 3.91
CA LYS A 216 7.52 -17.19 4.05
C LYS A 216 8.84 -16.48 4.34
N ILE A 217 9.06 -15.32 3.69
CA ILE A 217 10.27 -14.52 3.90
C ILE A 217 10.26 -13.86 5.28
N VAL A 218 9.11 -13.35 5.72
CA VAL A 218 8.93 -12.75 7.06
C VAL A 218 9.16 -13.80 8.15
N ASP A 219 8.52 -14.96 8.05
CA ASP A 219 8.67 -16.04 9.03
C ASP A 219 10.16 -16.45 9.13
N MET A 220 10.86 -16.62 8.00
CA MET A 220 12.29 -16.95 7.94
C MET A 220 13.16 -15.86 8.59
N ALA A 221 12.84 -14.58 8.39
CA ALA A 221 13.61 -13.46 8.97
C ALA A 221 13.36 -13.35 10.49
N HIS A 222 12.11 -13.48 10.93
CA HIS A 222 11.75 -13.46 12.35
C HIS A 222 12.40 -14.62 13.14
N GLU A 223 12.48 -15.83 12.57
CA GLU A 223 13.19 -16.95 13.16
C GLU A 223 14.69 -16.63 13.42
N ARG A 224 15.25 -15.65 12.72
CA ARG A 224 16.63 -15.16 12.87
C ARG A 224 16.74 -13.88 13.67
N GLY A 225 15.61 -13.41 14.24
CA GLY A 225 15.55 -12.19 15.05
C GLY A 225 15.71 -10.90 14.24
N VAL A 226 15.40 -10.92 12.92
CA VAL A 226 15.49 -9.76 12.03
C VAL A 226 14.11 -9.14 11.88
N GLU A 227 14.02 -7.84 12.10
CA GLU A 227 12.80 -7.06 11.83
C GLU A 227 12.55 -6.93 10.32
N VAL A 228 11.28 -6.96 9.91
CA VAL A 228 10.90 -6.87 8.50
C VAL A 228 9.98 -5.68 8.27
N MET A 229 10.35 -4.84 7.30
CA MET A 229 9.52 -3.78 6.77
C MET A 229 9.00 -4.18 5.39
N VAL A 230 7.68 -4.28 5.23
CA VAL A 230 7.06 -4.65 3.97
C VAL A 230 6.52 -3.41 3.25
N ASP A 231 7.04 -3.13 2.07
CA ASP A 231 6.47 -2.15 1.15
C ASP A 231 5.26 -2.75 0.42
N GLY A 232 4.07 -2.35 0.85
CA GLY A 232 2.80 -2.79 0.29
C GLY A 232 2.19 -1.84 -0.74
N ALA A 233 2.91 -0.82 -1.21
CA ALA A 233 2.37 0.25 -2.06
C ALA A 233 1.61 -0.27 -3.29
N HIS A 234 2.16 -1.27 -3.99
CA HIS A 234 1.54 -1.87 -5.17
C HIS A 234 0.67 -3.11 -4.87
N ALA A 235 0.74 -3.64 -3.64
CA ALA A 235 0.01 -4.86 -3.27
C ALA A 235 -1.34 -4.55 -2.62
N TYR A 236 -1.40 -3.49 -1.81
CA TYR A 236 -2.62 -3.09 -1.12
C TYR A 236 -3.77 -2.91 -2.12
N SER A 237 -4.88 -3.59 -1.87
CA SER A 237 -6.06 -3.65 -2.73
C SER A 237 -5.88 -4.29 -4.12
N HIS A 238 -4.67 -4.64 -4.56
CA HIS A 238 -4.42 -5.31 -5.83
C HIS A 238 -4.31 -6.82 -5.69
N VAL A 239 -3.65 -7.29 -4.64
CA VAL A 239 -3.51 -8.73 -4.36
C VAL A 239 -4.21 -9.10 -3.06
N PRO A 240 -4.72 -10.34 -2.94
CA PRO A 240 -5.21 -10.86 -1.66
C PRO A 240 -4.04 -11.00 -0.69
N PHE A 241 -4.20 -10.51 0.55
CA PHE A 241 -3.26 -10.75 1.64
C PHE A 241 -4.03 -11.02 2.94
N GLN A 242 -3.42 -11.77 3.84
CA GLN A 242 -3.93 -12.08 5.19
C GLN A 242 -2.79 -11.93 6.17
#